data_fc7fb379b884ca6ff9a274f53ae4d4c7
#
_entry.id   fc7fb379b884ca6ff9a274f53ae4d4c7
#
_cell.length_a   1.000
_cell.length_b   1.000
_cell.length_c   1.000
_cell.angle_alpha   90.00
_cell.angle_beta   90.00
_cell.angle_gamma   90.00
#
_symmetry.space_group_name_H-M   'P 1'
#
loop_
_entity.id
_entity.type
_entity.pdbx_description
1 polymer ?
#
loop_
_entity_poly.entity_id
_entity_poly.type
_entity_poly.pdbx_seq_one_letter_code
_entity_poly.pdbx_strand_id
1 'polypeptide(L)'
;MLCAHWDARPWADNDPDSTNHRKPVMAANDGASGVAVMIEVARQLSLMEKEQDGAKRLPADVGIDFVCFDAEDWGLPQWETNMDEVGDTWALGALHFSTNLPAGFSPEFAVLLDMVGGEGAQFYREGMSVQYAPDVVNRVWNAAREAGFGSYFPNDVGGMVTDDHIPLNEKAGIPTADVIPYYPDCQQSSFGPTWHTIHDTMDHIDKGVLQAVGQTMIQMLWTL
;
A
#
# COMPACT_ATOMS: atom_id res chain seq x y z
N MET A 1 -5.72 11.09 -3.23
CA MET A 1 -4.69 10.86 -2.19
C MET A 1 -3.90 9.60 -2.50
N LEU A 2 -2.58 9.60 -2.31
CA LEU A 2 -1.76 8.37 -2.23
C LEU A 2 -1.31 8.21 -0.78
N CYS A 3 -1.37 7.00 -0.24
CA CYS A 3 -0.97 6.73 1.14
C CYS A 3 -0.20 5.41 1.26
N ALA A 4 0.56 5.30 2.35
CA ALA A 4 1.30 4.11 2.75
C ALA A 4 1.58 4.21 4.25
N HIS A 5 1.80 3.11 4.94
CA HIS A 5 2.38 3.18 6.28
C HIS A 5 3.90 3.34 6.21
N TRP A 6 4.52 3.89 7.24
CA TRP A 6 5.95 4.16 7.30
C TRP A 6 6.65 3.50 8.47
N ASP A 7 5.88 2.95 9.41
CA ASP A 7 6.39 2.18 10.52
C ASP A 7 6.85 0.78 10.09
N ALA A 8 7.41 0.05 11.02
CA ALA A 8 7.95 -1.28 10.80
C ALA A 8 7.50 -2.22 11.92
N ARG A 9 7.24 -3.46 11.57
CA ARG A 9 6.87 -4.51 12.52
C ARG A 9 7.91 -4.64 13.63
N PRO A 10 7.53 -4.49 14.92
CA PRO A 10 8.48 -4.63 16.03
C PRO A 10 8.94 -6.08 16.24
N TRP A 11 8.27 -7.04 15.64
CA TRP A 11 8.50 -8.47 15.82
C TRP A 11 8.53 -9.21 14.48
N ALA A 12 9.54 -10.05 14.28
CA ALA A 12 9.59 -10.97 13.13
C ALA A 12 8.78 -12.24 13.44
N ASP A 13 7.51 -12.07 13.78
CA ASP A 13 6.68 -13.12 14.38
C ASP A 13 6.17 -14.15 13.37
N ASN A 14 6.35 -13.90 12.06
CA ASN A 14 6.11 -14.88 10.99
C ASN A 14 7.42 -15.53 10.47
N ASP A 15 8.57 -15.27 11.11
CA ASP A 15 9.83 -15.88 10.71
C ASP A 15 9.79 -17.40 10.94
N PRO A 16 10.23 -18.22 9.97
CA PRO A 16 10.24 -19.68 10.15
C PRO A 16 11.17 -20.16 11.27
N ASP A 17 12.19 -19.37 11.64
CA ASP A 17 13.01 -19.59 12.83
C ASP A 17 12.46 -18.81 14.03
N SER A 18 11.82 -19.52 14.95
CA SER A 18 11.22 -18.92 16.15
C SER A 18 12.21 -18.15 17.04
N THR A 19 13.53 -18.37 16.90
CA THR A 19 14.54 -17.56 17.61
C THR A 19 14.61 -16.11 17.12
N ASN A 20 14.02 -15.84 15.95
CA ASN A 20 13.92 -14.50 15.37
C ASN A 20 12.66 -13.75 15.80
N HIS A 21 11.63 -14.41 16.31
CA HIS A 21 10.31 -13.85 16.52
C HIS A 21 10.30 -12.54 17.36
N ARG A 22 11.26 -12.36 18.26
CA ARG A 22 11.37 -11.13 19.08
C ARG A 22 12.33 -10.09 18.53
N LYS A 23 12.81 -10.27 17.30
CA LYS A 23 13.67 -9.29 16.62
C LYS A 23 12.80 -8.33 15.80
N PRO A 24 13.19 -7.07 15.67
CA PRO A 24 12.49 -6.14 14.79
C PRO A 24 12.69 -6.53 13.31
N VAL A 25 11.71 -6.22 12.49
CA VAL A 25 11.78 -6.33 11.02
C VAL A 25 12.46 -5.10 10.44
N MET A 26 13.25 -5.27 9.38
CA MET A 26 13.88 -4.14 8.67
C MET A 26 12.89 -3.36 7.81
N ALA A 27 11.79 -4.00 7.39
CA ALA A 27 10.66 -3.41 6.70
C ALA A 27 11.01 -2.71 5.36
N ALA A 28 11.88 -3.31 4.58
CA ALA A 28 12.26 -2.76 3.28
C ALA A 28 11.10 -2.80 2.27
N ASN A 29 10.25 -3.82 2.36
CA ASN A 29 9.04 -3.95 1.58
C ASN A 29 7.82 -3.43 2.35
N ASP A 30 7.66 -3.82 3.58
CA ASP A 30 6.54 -3.62 4.48
C ASP A 30 6.86 -2.52 5.52
N GLY A 31 6.56 -1.29 5.37
CA GLY A 31 5.89 -0.35 4.50
C GLY A 31 6.85 0.58 3.73
N ALA A 32 8.22 0.42 3.83
CA ALA A 32 9.12 1.39 3.19
C ALA A 32 8.95 1.45 1.66
N SER A 33 8.54 0.35 1.01
CA SER A 33 8.35 0.29 -0.44
C SER A 33 7.24 1.24 -0.93
N GLY A 34 6.11 1.31 -0.21
CA GLY A 34 5.02 2.23 -0.53
C GLY A 34 5.45 3.68 -0.43
N VAL A 35 6.14 4.04 0.65
CA VAL A 35 6.70 5.39 0.85
C VAL A 35 7.71 5.73 -0.24
N ALA A 36 8.58 4.80 -0.63
CA ALA A 36 9.55 5.02 -1.70
C ALA A 36 8.88 5.30 -3.06
N VAL A 37 7.81 4.57 -3.39
CA VAL A 37 7.00 4.83 -4.60
C VAL A 37 6.36 6.21 -4.52
N MET A 38 5.77 6.59 -3.40
CA MET A 38 5.15 7.91 -3.23
C MET A 38 6.16 9.05 -3.42
N ILE A 39 7.36 8.93 -2.85
CA ILE A 39 8.45 9.91 -3.03
C ILE A 39 8.83 10.05 -4.50
N GLU A 40 8.98 8.92 -5.21
CA GLU A 40 9.33 8.94 -6.63
C GLU A 40 8.22 9.53 -7.50
N VAL A 41 6.96 9.21 -7.23
CA VAL A 41 5.80 9.81 -7.91
C VAL A 41 5.80 11.33 -7.70
N ALA A 42 5.97 11.80 -6.47
CA ALA A 42 6.02 13.23 -6.17
C ALA A 42 7.18 13.92 -6.90
N ARG A 43 8.35 13.27 -6.96
CA ARG A 43 9.53 13.76 -7.69
C ARG A 43 9.24 13.89 -9.18
N GLN A 44 8.62 12.88 -9.80
CA GLN A 44 8.27 12.88 -11.22
C GLN A 44 7.26 13.97 -11.54
N LEU A 45 6.20 14.13 -10.75
CA LEU A 45 5.23 15.21 -10.93
C LEU A 45 5.89 16.58 -10.85
N SER A 46 6.80 16.81 -9.89
CA SER A 46 7.54 18.08 -9.78
C SER A 46 8.47 18.35 -10.97
N LEU A 47 9.03 17.33 -11.61
CA LEU A 47 9.84 17.49 -12.82
C LEU A 47 8.98 17.87 -14.02
N MET A 48 7.83 17.22 -14.19
CA MET A 48 6.88 17.48 -15.28
C MET A 48 6.31 18.89 -15.23
N GLU A 49 6.08 19.45 -14.05
CA GLU A 49 5.64 20.85 -13.90
C GLU A 49 6.67 21.86 -14.42
N LYS A 50 7.95 21.51 -14.38
CA LYS A 50 9.06 22.37 -14.83
C LYS A 50 9.33 22.28 -16.32
N GLU A 51 8.87 21.23 -17.00
CA GLU A 51 9.05 21.08 -18.45
C GLU A 51 8.06 22.01 -19.20
N GLN A 52 8.61 22.91 -20.04
CA GLN A 52 7.82 23.97 -20.70
C GLN A 52 7.07 23.51 -21.95
N ASP A 53 7.47 22.38 -22.58
CA ASP A 53 6.93 21.95 -23.87
C ASP A 53 6.12 20.64 -23.75
N GLY A 54 4.78 20.74 -23.81
CA GLY A 54 3.85 19.65 -24.17
C GLY A 54 3.80 18.43 -23.26
N ALA A 55 4.51 18.46 -22.14
CA ALA A 55 4.46 17.38 -21.14
C ALA A 55 3.05 17.23 -20.59
N LYS A 56 2.64 15.99 -20.32
CA LYS A 56 1.41 15.71 -19.61
C LYS A 56 1.47 16.40 -18.23
N ARG A 57 0.44 17.14 -17.89
CA ARG A 57 0.29 17.84 -16.61
C ARG A 57 -1.01 17.40 -15.96
N LEU A 58 -1.01 17.43 -14.64
CA LEU A 58 -2.27 17.32 -13.92
C LEU A 58 -3.20 18.47 -14.30
N PRO A 59 -4.53 18.26 -14.34
CA PRO A 59 -5.48 19.34 -14.44
C PRO A 59 -5.23 20.40 -13.36
N ALA A 60 -5.47 21.68 -13.68
CA ALA A 60 -5.11 22.80 -12.79
C ALA A 60 -5.90 22.80 -11.47
N ASP A 61 -7.00 22.08 -11.41
CA ASP A 61 -7.90 21.93 -10.26
C ASP A 61 -7.69 20.61 -9.50
N VAL A 62 -6.68 19.81 -9.90
CA VAL A 62 -6.33 18.54 -9.24
C VAL A 62 -5.10 18.73 -8.35
N GLY A 63 -5.25 18.42 -7.07
CA GLY A 63 -4.17 18.29 -6.09
C GLY A 63 -3.93 16.82 -5.73
N ILE A 64 -2.70 16.51 -5.34
CA ILE A 64 -2.32 15.18 -4.86
C ILE A 64 -1.81 15.30 -3.43
N ASP A 65 -2.49 14.65 -2.51
CA ASP A 65 -2.04 14.50 -1.13
C ASP A 65 -1.23 13.21 -0.99
N PHE A 66 -0.09 13.27 -0.28
CA PHE A 66 0.73 12.14 0.11
C PHE A 66 0.66 12.00 1.62
N VAL A 67 0.12 10.87 2.10
CA VAL A 67 -0.10 10.64 3.53
C VAL A 67 0.65 9.39 3.97
N CYS A 68 1.47 9.52 5.01
CA CYS A 68 2.15 8.39 5.62
C CYS A 68 1.50 8.09 6.98
N PHE A 69 1.01 6.87 7.16
CA PHE A 69 0.42 6.41 8.40
C PHE A 69 1.48 5.80 9.31
N ASP A 70 1.30 5.96 10.61
CA ASP A 70 2.13 5.36 11.66
C ASP A 70 1.35 4.25 12.36
N ALA A 71 2.08 3.32 12.95
CA ALA A 71 1.53 2.25 13.75
C ALA A 71 0.44 1.41 13.01
N GLU A 72 0.65 1.14 11.72
CA GLU A 72 -0.11 0.14 10.99
C GLU A 72 0.22 -1.23 11.55
N ASP A 73 1.53 -1.53 11.67
CA ASP A 73 2.12 -2.83 11.96
C ASP A 73 2.28 -3.12 13.49
N TRP A 74 1.54 -2.41 14.32
CA TRP A 74 1.53 -2.59 15.79
C TRP A 74 0.52 -3.62 16.29
N GLY A 75 -0.03 -4.43 15.39
CA GLY A 75 -0.90 -5.54 15.73
C GLY A 75 -0.26 -6.51 16.74
N LEU A 76 -1.07 -7.13 17.58
CA LEU A 76 -0.58 -8.08 18.56
C LEU A 76 0.25 -9.18 17.92
N PRO A 77 1.40 -9.54 18.49
CA PRO A 77 2.24 -10.60 17.93
C PRO A 77 1.56 -11.97 18.01
N GLN A 78 1.91 -12.88 17.12
CA GLN A 78 1.27 -14.19 16.99
C GLN A 78 1.30 -15.07 18.26
N TRP A 79 2.21 -14.80 19.20
CA TRP A 79 2.23 -15.50 20.50
C TRP A 79 1.30 -14.92 21.55
N GLU A 80 0.69 -13.77 21.30
CA GLU A 80 -0.25 -13.15 22.23
C GLU A 80 -1.65 -13.71 22.00
N THR A 81 -2.34 -14.11 23.07
CA THR A 81 -3.66 -14.77 22.99
C THR A 81 -4.79 -13.94 23.56
N ASN A 82 -4.49 -12.81 24.21
CA ASN A 82 -5.50 -11.99 24.91
C ASN A 82 -6.08 -10.89 24.01
N MET A 83 -6.44 -11.21 22.79
CA MET A 83 -7.04 -10.29 21.80
C MET A 83 -8.28 -9.55 22.35
N ASP A 84 -9.10 -10.26 23.12
CA ASP A 84 -10.36 -9.71 23.67
C ASP A 84 -10.16 -8.58 24.70
N GLU A 85 -8.98 -8.51 25.34
CA GLU A 85 -8.69 -7.51 26.36
C GLU A 85 -8.05 -6.24 25.81
N VAL A 86 -7.35 -6.34 24.69
CA VAL A 86 -6.53 -5.25 24.12
C VAL A 86 -7.25 -4.53 22.98
N GLY A 87 -8.18 -5.19 22.31
CA GLY A 87 -8.85 -4.68 21.11
C GLY A 87 -7.97 -4.77 19.87
N ASP A 88 -8.45 -4.18 18.78
CA ASP A 88 -7.71 -4.12 17.53
C ASP A 88 -6.54 -3.13 17.65
N THR A 89 -5.37 -3.56 17.29
CA THR A 89 -4.12 -2.78 17.37
C THR A 89 -3.43 -2.59 16.02
N TRP A 90 -4.11 -2.96 14.94
CA TRP A 90 -3.68 -2.74 13.55
C TRP A 90 -4.17 -1.39 13.02
N ALA A 91 -3.49 -0.82 12.04
CA ALA A 91 -3.88 0.39 11.32
C ALA A 91 -4.24 1.58 12.22
N LEU A 92 -3.56 1.73 13.37
CA LEU A 92 -3.90 2.74 14.37
C LEU A 92 -3.77 4.18 13.86
N GLY A 93 -2.75 4.45 13.04
CA GLY A 93 -2.55 5.76 12.45
C GLY A 93 -3.65 6.14 11.45
N ALA A 94 -4.03 5.21 10.57
CA ALA A 94 -5.12 5.43 9.64
C ALA A 94 -6.48 5.55 10.37
N LEU A 95 -6.70 4.79 11.43
CA LEU A 95 -7.90 4.92 12.28
C LEU A 95 -7.97 6.30 12.94
N HIS A 96 -6.84 6.75 13.52
CA HIS A 96 -6.76 8.09 14.11
C HIS A 96 -7.01 9.18 13.08
N PHE A 97 -6.34 9.11 11.93
CA PHE A 97 -6.50 10.06 10.82
C PHE A 97 -7.95 10.10 10.34
N SER A 98 -8.55 8.93 10.09
CA SER A 98 -9.93 8.80 9.57
C SER A 98 -11.00 9.38 10.50
N THR A 99 -10.74 9.37 11.80
CA THR A 99 -11.64 9.94 12.81
C THR A 99 -11.34 11.40 13.16
N ASN A 100 -10.21 11.95 12.70
CA ASN A 100 -9.74 13.30 13.01
C ASN A 100 -9.26 14.05 11.74
N LEU A 101 -10.00 13.94 10.64
CA LEU A 101 -9.61 14.61 9.39
C LEU A 101 -9.39 16.12 9.59
N PRO A 102 -8.35 16.69 8.96
CA PRO A 102 -8.18 18.15 8.95
C PRO A 102 -9.41 18.87 8.37
N ALA A 103 -9.73 20.03 8.91
CA ALA A 103 -10.89 20.81 8.44
C ALA A 103 -10.76 21.13 6.94
N GLY A 104 -11.77 20.73 6.17
CA GLY A 104 -11.81 20.93 4.73
C GLY A 104 -10.99 19.91 3.91
N PHE A 105 -10.39 18.90 4.54
CA PHE A 105 -9.73 17.82 3.84
C PHE A 105 -10.78 16.80 3.36
N SER A 106 -10.90 16.65 2.05
CA SER A 106 -11.91 15.77 1.43
C SER A 106 -11.40 15.27 0.08
N PRO A 107 -10.48 14.32 0.05
CA PRO A 107 -10.03 13.72 -1.21
C PRO A 107 -11.17 12.94 -1.85
N GLU A 108 -11.25 12.97 -3.18
CA GLU A 108 -12.27 12.23 -3.93
C GLU A 108 -12.11 10.70 -3.76
N PHE A 109 -10.86 10.25 -3.70
CA PHE A 109 -10.51 8.86 -3.44
C PHE A 109 -9.04 8.74 -2.98
N ALA A 110 -8.66 7.55 -2.53
CA ALA A 110 -7.29 7.23 -2.17
C ALA A 110 -6.84 5.89 -2.77
N VAL A 111 -5.51 5.75 -2.89
CA VAL A 111 -4.85 4.48 -3.15
C VAL A 111 -3.82 4.25 -2.06
N LEU A 112 -3.95 3.16 -1.35
CA LEU A 112 -2.96 2.66 -0.40
C LEU A 112 -1.93 1.84 -1.17
N LEU A 113 -0.66 1.99 -0.81
CA LEU A 113 0.46 1.26 -1.39
C LEU A 113 1.15 0.51 -0.26
N ASP A 114 0.88 -0.78 -0.13
CA ASP A 114 1.51 -1.62 0.87
C ASP A 114 2.28 -2.78 0.24
N MET A 115 3.49 -3.05 0.74
CA MET A 115 4.39 -4.11 0.27
C MET A 115 4.60 -4.14 -1.26
N VAL A 116 4.76 -2.98 -1.90
CA VAL A 116 4.78 -2.82 -3.36
C VAL A 116 6.15 -2.98 -4.00
N GLY A 117 7.11 -3.60 -3.32
CA GLY A 117 8.48 -3.76 -3.79
C GLY A 117 9.02 -5.18 -3.78
N GLY A 118 8.29 -6.17 -3.27
CA GLY A 118 8.79 -7.52 -3.07
C GLY A 118 9.00 -8.32 -4.35
N GLU A 119 10.03 -9.18 -4.38
CA GLU A 119 10.30 -10.09 -5.49
C GLU A 119 9.10 -10.99 -5.81
N GLY A 120 8.73 -11.07 -7.09
CA GLY A 120 7.63 -11.91 -7.56
C GLY A 120 6.24 -11.40 -7.22
N ALA A 121 6.11 -10.18 -6.70
CA ALA A 121 4.83 -9.61 -6.34
C ALA A 121 3.89 -9.50 -7.55
N GLN A 122 2.65 -9.92 -7.33
CA GLN A 122 1.51 -9.65 -8.20
C GLN A 122 0.38 -9.06 -7.35
N PHE A 123 -0.23 -8.02 -7.86
CA PHE A 123 -1.29 -7.26 -7.19
C PHE A 123 -2.64 -7.74 -7.72
N TYR A 124 -3.25 -8.67 -7.02
CA TYR A 124 -4.62 -9.08 -7.29
C TYR A 124 -5.58 -8.00 -6.77
N ARG A 125 -6.79 -7.96 -7.28
CA ARG A 125 -7.83 -7.05 -6.77
C ARG A 125 -8.15 -7.46 -5.34
N GLU A 126 -7.75 -6.65 -4.37
CA GLU A 126 -8.00 -6.91 -2.96
C GLU A 126 -9.51 -6.89 -2.68
N GLY A 127 -10.01 -7.87 -1.93
CA GLY A 127 -11.44 -8.15 -1.85
C GLY A 127 -12.26 -7.09 -1.13
N MET A 128 -11.74 -6.45 -0.07
CA MET A 128 -12.43 -5.35 0.62
C MET A 128 -12.43 -4.08 -0.24
N SER A 129 -11.32 -3.81 -0.94
CA SER A 129 -11.23 -2.71 -1.93
C SER A 129 -12.28 -2.85 -3.03
N VAL A 130 -12.50 -4.07 -3.53
CA VAL A 130 -13.56 -4.35 -4.52
C VAL A 130 -14.95 -4.05 -3.96
N GLN A 131 -15.19 -4.27 -2.66
CA GLN A 131 -16.48 -3.99 -2.02
C GLN A 131 -16.67 -2.49 -1.75
N TYR A 132 -15.66 -1.81 -1.23
CA TYR A 132 -15.78 -0.42 -0.80
C TYR A 132 -15.53 0.60 -1.93
N ALA A 133 -14.56 0.32 -2.81
CA ALA A 133 -14.06 1.27 -3.81
C ALA A 133 -13.85 0.64 -5.20
N PRO A 134 -14.85 -0.05 -5.78
CA PRO A 134 -14.68 -0.78 -7.05
C PRO A 134 -14.24 0.12 -8.21
N ASP A 135 -14.64 1.38 -8.21
CA ASP A 135 -14.27 2.34 -9.26
C ASP A 135 -12.78 2.73 -9.14
N VAL A 136 -12.27 2.86 -7.92
CA VAL A 136 -10.84 3.15 -7.69
C VAL A 136 -9.99 1.94 -8.10
N VAL A 137 -10.41 0.72 -7.72
CA VAL A 137 -9.77 -0.53 -8.18
C VAL A 137 -9.72 -0.57 -9.72
N ASN A 138 -10.84 -0.29 -10.38
CA ASN A 138 -10.88 -0.29 -11.85
C ASN A 138 -9.95 0.76 -12.46
N ARG A 139 -9.82 1.97 -11.88
CA ARG A 139 -8.89 3.01 -12.33
C ARG A 139 -7.44 2.53 -12.25
N VAL A 140 -7.02 1.96 -11.11
CA VAL A 140 -5.66 1.44 -10.92
C VAL A 140 -5.34 0.33 -11.91
N TRP A 141 -6.19 -0.70 -12.05
CA TRP A 141 -5.95 -1.84 -12.94
C TRP A 141 -5.99 -1.45 -14.42
N ASN A 142 -6.82 -0.48 -14.78
CA ASN A 142 -6.82 0.08 -16.14
C ASN A 142 -5.51 0.84 -16.42
N ALA A 143 -5.08 1.69 -15.49
CA ALA A 143 -3.83 2.43 -15.61
C ALA A 143 -2.61 1.50 -15.74
N ALA A 144 -2.59 0.39 -14.96
CA ALA A 144 -1.54 -0.61 -15.07
C ALA A 144 -1.45 -1.23 -16.48
N ARG A 145 -2.61 -1.58 -17.07
CA ARG A 145 -2.65 -2.09 -18.46
C ARG A 145 -2.18 -1.06 -19.48
N GLU A 146 -2.64 0.18 -19.34
CA GLU A 146 -2.28 1.28 -20.24
C GLU A 146 -0.80 1.64 -20.15
N ALA A 147 -0.22 1.54 -18.96
CA ALA A 147 1.21 1.74 -18.72
C ALA A 147 2.08 0.53 -19.18
N GLY A 148 1.46 -0.59 -19.57
CA GLY A 148 2.16 -1.80 -20.02
C GLY A 148 2.55 -2.76 -18.91
N PHE A 149 2.03 -2.58 -17.70
CA PHE A 149 2.34 -3.39 -16.51
C PHE A 149 1.21 -4.33 -16.08
N GLY A 150 0.26 -4.62 -16.98
CA GLY A 150 -0.89 -5.48 -16.67
C GLY A 150 -0.52 -6.90 -16.18
N SER A 151 0.68 -7.40 -16.43
CA SER A 151 1.14 -8.68 -15.90
C SER A 151 1.39 -8.67 -14.39
N TYR A 152 1.66 -7.51 -13.81
CA TYR A 152 1.79 -7.32 -12.37
C TYR A 152 0.42 -7.15 -11.68
N PHE A 153 -0.61 -6.81 -12.45
CA PHE A 153 -1.97 -6.49 -11.97
C PHE A 153 -3.01 -7.42 -12.63
N PRO A 154 -3.04 -8.73 -12.28
CA PRO A 154 -4.06 -9.65 -12.76
C PRO A 154 -5.46 -9.17 -12.40
N ASN A 155 -6.47 -9.54 -13.21
CA ASN A 155 -7.86 -9.10 -12.98
C ASN A 155 -8.62 -9.93 -11.95
N ASP A 156 -8.02 -11.02 -11.48
CA ASP A 156 -8.63 -11.90 -10.50
C ASP A 156 -8.69 -11.21 -9.13
N VAL A 157 -9.70 -11.58 -8.35
CA VAL A 157 -9.84 -11.13 -6.97
C VAL A 157 -8.93 -11.99 -6.09
N GLY A 158 -8.13 -11.34 -5.27
CA GLY A 158 -7.26 -11.96 -4.27
C GLY A 158 -7.94 -12.16 -2.91
N GLY A 159 -7.14 -12.14 -1.84
CA GLY A 159 -7.63 -12.22 -0.48
C GLY A 159 -8.42 -10.97 -0.06
N MET A 160 -9.06 -11.06 1.10
CA MET A 160 -9.57 -9.91 1.84
C MET A 160 -8.56 -9.58 2.95
N VAL A 161 -8.19 -8.33 3.06
CA VAL A 161 -7.17 -7.85 3.98
C VAL A 161 -7.75 -6.77 4.90
N THR A 162 -7.32 -6.75 6.14
CA THR A 162 -7.51 -5.61 7.04
C THR A 162 -6.22 -4.80 7.02
N ASP A 163 -6.31 -3.52 6.60
CA ASP A 163 -5.20 -2.63 6.43
C ASP A 163 -5.70 -1.18 6.54
N ASP A 164 -4.83 -0.19 6.40
CA ASP A 164 -5.11 1.26 6.50
C ASP A 164 -6.28 1.73 5.61
N HIS A 165 -6.58 1.03 4.52
CA HIS A 165 -7.72 1.35 3.65
C HIS A 165 -9.08 1.12 4.33
N ILE A 166 -9.18 0.22 5.31
CA ILE A 166 -10.46 -0.06 6.00
C ILE A 166 -10.97 1.16 6.77
N PRO A 167 -10.21 1.77 7.72
CA PRO A 167 -10.69 2.96 8.39
C PRO A 167 -10.91 4.15 7.45
N LEU A 168 -10.15 4.28 6.36
CA LEU A 168 -10.40 5.32 5.36
C LEU A 168 -11.78 5.15 4.70
N ASN A 169 -12.13 3.93 4.29
CA ASN A 169 -13.45 3.62 3.72
C ASN A 169 -14.57 3.76 4.75
N GLU A 170 -14.43 3.15 5.93
CA GLU A 170 -15.51 3.01 6.90
C GLU A 170 -15.74 4.24 7.78
N LYS A 171 -14.67 4.93 8.18
CA LYS A 171 -14.75 6.06 9.13
C LYS A 171 -14.68 7.41 8.43
N ALA A 172 -13.76 7.55 7.47
CA ALA A 172 -13.60 8.79 6.73
C ALA A 172 -14.56 8.91 5.54
N GLY A 173 -15.10 7.80 5.02
CA GLY A 173 -15.91 7.77 3.81
C GLY A 173 -15.12 8.12 2.55
N ILE A 174 -13.81 7.92 2.57
CA ILE A 174 -12.91 8.14 1.45
C ILE A 174 -12.77 6.81 0.69
N PRO A 175 -13.32 6.68 -0.54
CA PRO A 175 -13.16 5.45 -1.33
C PRO A 175 -11.69 5.13 -1.53
N THR A 176 -11.20 4.05 -0.94
CA THR A 176 -9.78 3.71 -0.94
C THR A 176 -9.58 2.29 -1.44
N ALA A 177 -8.74 2.14 -2.46
CA ALA A 177 -8.26 0.84 -2.92
C ALA A 177 -6.86 0.58 -2.36
N ASP A 178 -6.63 -0.66 -1.96
CA ASP A 178 -5.35 -1.14 -1.50
C ASP A 178 -4.63 -1.88 -2.66
N VAL A 179 -3.40 -1.50 -2.91
CA VAL A 179 -2.46 -2.15 -3.81
C VAL A 179 -1.48 -2.93 -2.95
N ILE A 180 -1.84 -4.17 -2.66
CA ILE A 180 -1.08 -5.08 -1.81
C ILE A 180 -0.81 -6.39 -2.58
N PRO A 181 0.37 -7.03 -2.44
CA PRO A 181 0.66 -8.25 -3.17
C PRO A 181 -0.15 -9.44 -2.63
N TYR A 182 -0.40 -10.40 -3.50
CA TYR A 182 -0.99 -11.67 -3.13
C TYR A 182 -0.20 -12.82 -3.74
N TYR A 183 0.29 -13.73 -2.89
CA TYR A 183 1.09 -14.89 -3.25
C TYR A 183 0.31 -16.18 -2.98
N PRO A 184 -0.58 -16.60 -3.89
CA PRO A 184 -1.51 -17.72 -3.65
C PRO A 184 -0.81 -19.05 -3.37
N ASP A 185 0.39 -19.24 -3.90
CA ASP A 185 1.17 -20.48 -3.76
C ASP A 185 2.21 -20.43 -2.63
N CYS A 186 2.37 -19.31 -1.93
CA CYS A 186 3.30 -19.20 -0.82
C CYS A 186 2.76 -19.89 0.43
N GLN A 187 3.50 -20.92 0.90
CA GLN A 187 3.09 -21.70 2.05
C GLN A 187 3.24 -20.97 3.39
N GLN A 188 4.09 -19.94 3.45
CA GLN A 188 4.39 -19.20 4.67
C GLN A 188 3.35 -18.13 4.93
N SER A 189 3.02 -17.34 3.92
CA SER A 189 2.03 -16.28 4.01
C SER A 189 1.51 -15.90 2.63
N SER A 190 0.22 -15.57 2.52
CA SER A 190 -0.34 -14.99 1.30
C SER A 190 0.24 -13.61 0.97
N PHE A 191 0.92 -12.96 1.91
CA PHE A 191 1.65 -11.71 1.73
C PHE A 191 3.09 -11.91 1.23
N GLY A 192 3.52 -13.17 1.08
CA GLY A 192 4.84 -13.53 0.57
C GLY A 192 5.80 -14.06 1.63
N PRO A 193 6.98 -14.53 1.18
CA PRO A 193 7.90 -15.27 2.06
C PRO A 193 8.67 -14.39 3.05
N THR A 194 8.71 -13.09 2.84
CA THR A 194 9.46 -12.14 3.70
C THR A 194 8.58 -11.42 4.72
N TRP A 195 7.25 -11.53 4.56
CA TRP A 195 6.30 -10.82 5.42
C TRP A 195 6.50 -11.17 6.90
N HIS A 196 6.71 -10.16 7.73
CA HIS A 196 6.96 -10.25 9.17
C HIS A 196 8.12 -11.18 9.55
N THR A 197 9.20 -11.15 8.75
CA THR A 197 10.43 -11.90 8.99
C THR A 197 11.65 -10.97 9.03
N ILE A 198 12.78 -11.47 9.57
CA ILE A 198 14.05 -10.74 9.48
C ILE A 198 14.59 -10.63 8.04
N HIS A 199 13.94 -11.28 7.08
CA HIS A 199 14.33 -11.30 5.67
C HIS A 199 13.64 -10.21 4.85
N ASP A 200 12.78 -9.38 5.43
CA ASP A 200 12.28 -8.19 4.74
C ASP A 200 13.37 -7.11 4.68
N THR A 201 14.28 -7.30 3.73
CA THR A 201 15.48 -6.49 3.52
C THR A 201 15.60 -6.05 2.07
N MET A 202 16.49 -5.09 1.80
CA MET A 202 16.74 -4.57 0.46
C MET A 202 17.16 -5.65 -0.55
N ASP A 203 17.67 -6.80 -0.11
CA ASP A 203 18.09 -7.90 -1.00
C ASP A 203 16.89 -8.59 -1.67
N HIS A 204 15.69 -8.42 -1.13
CA HIS A 204 14.43 -8.97 -1.64
C HIS A 204 13.54 -7.92 -2.32
N ILE A 205 14.08 -6.73 -2.59
CA ILE A 205 13.37 -5.69 -3.34
C ILE A 205 13.65 -5.80 -4.83
N ASP A 206 12.58 -5.94 -5.61
CA ASP A 206 12.60 -5.92 -7.07
C ASP A 206 12.28 -4.52 -7.60
N LYS A 207 13.27 -3.91 -8.27
CA LYS A 207 13.10 -2.58 -8.88
C LYS A 207 12.07 -2.58 -10.01
N GLY A 208 11.85 -3.71 -10.67
CA GLY A 208 10.83 -3.85 -11.72
C GLY A 208 9.42 -3.77 -11.14
N VAL A 209 9.21 -4.36 -9.94
CA VAL A 209 7.94 -4.25 -9.21
C VAL A 209 7.70 -2.81 -8.77
N LEU A 210 8.67 -2.15 -8.14
CA LEU A 210 8.58 -0.73 -7.76
C LEU A 210 8.28 0.17 -8.97
N GLN A 211 8.95 -0.10 -10.11
CA GLN A 211 8.71 0.62 -11.35
C GLN A 211 7.29 0.40 -11.88
N ALA A 212 6.81 -0.83 -11.85
CA ALA A 212 5.46 -1.17 -12.32
C ALA A 212 4.40 -0.40 -11.52
N VAL A 213 4.52 -0.36 -10.19
CA VAL A 213 3.59 0.37 -9.34
C VAL A 213 3.71 1.88 -9.54
N GLY A 214 4.92 2.44 -9.52
CA GLY A 214 5.14 3.88 -9.71
C GLY A 214 4.62 4.38 -11.06
N GLN A 215 4.86 3.66 -12.14
CA GLN A 215 4.36 4.00 -13.48
C GLN A 215 2.83 3.87 -13.56
N THR A 216 2.26 2.89 -12.89
CA THR A 216 0.81 2.73 -12.78
C THR A 216 0.18 3.92 -12.09
N MET A 217 0.74 4.37 -10.95
CA MET A 217 0.24 5.55 -10.24
C MET A 217 0.32 6.81 -11.10
N ILE A 218 1.45 7.05 -11.76
CA ILE A 218 1.59 8.20 -12.66
C ILE A 218 0.58 8.13 -13.81
N GLN A 219 0.39 6.97 -14.44
CA GLN A 219 -0.59 6.79 -15.52
C GLN A 219 -2.01 7.06 -15.01
N MET A 220 -2.37 6.56 -13.83
CA MET A 220 -3.68 6.81 -13.22
C MET A 220 -3.92 8.31 -12.99
N LEU A 221 -2.93 9.03 -12.45
CA LEU A 221 -3.05 10.46 -12.19
C LEU A 221 -3.24 11.29 -13.47
N TRP A 222 -2.76 10.83 -14.62
CA TRP A 222 -2.98 11.49 -15.90
C TRP A 222 -4.36 11.25 -16.52
N THR A 223 -5.14 10.36 -15.95
CA THR A 223 -6.51 10.04 -16.40
C THR A 223 -7.60 10.67 -15.53
N LEU A 224 -7.20 11.55 -14.61
CA LEU A 224 -8.10 12.32 -13.72
C LEU A 224 -8.80 13.45 -14.41
#